data_6ecdb3207d2e7ac1ced1f4e626f74d8b
#
_entry.id   6ecdb3207d2e7ac1ced1f4e626f74d8b
#
_cell.length_a   1.000
_cell.length_b   1.000
_cell.length_c   1.000
_cell.angle_alpha   90.00
_cell.angle_beta   90.00
_cell.angle_gamma   90.00
#
_symmetry.space_group_name_H-M   'P 1'
#
loop_
_entity.id
_entity.type
_entity.pdbx_description
1 polymer ?
#
loop_
_entity_poly.entity_id
_entity_poly.type
_entity_poly.pdbx_seq_one_letter_code
_entity_poly.pdbx_strand_id
1 'polypeptide(L)'
;MSHFTDTLNPAQKEAVLNYDKPSLIVAGAGSGKTRVLTSRIAYMIEQGVHPGSILALTFTNKAAREMRERIEQLVPDGRARYIWMGTFHSVFYRILRQEAGRLGFDANFTIYDTANSESLLSTIIKERNLNTDEYKPRDIHSRISLAKNNLVTAEAYAANTSFVAEDRQRKRPEFSAIFLEYARRCKANNAMDFDDLLIYANILFRDFPDALEQYRNRFRYILVDEYQDTNYAQYLIVRRLAQTHSNVCVVGDDAQSIYSFRGAKIENILRFQNDFPEAKVFKLEQNYRSTQNIVNAANSIIAKNDRQIPKHVFSENDEGDRVKVLKAYTDQEEAYLVADLAKREGRENGGRWNEIAVLYRNNSQSRAIEDALRRRDVPYRIYSGHSFYDRKEIKDLVAYFRLIVNPRDNEALRRIINTPARGIGAVTVARVAAVAAERCVSMWEVLEGTGSEQVPELKTAAKKLADFTGLIRSLSLERSTKPLHEFGLEVATRSGLIGSYRMNPSPESENALENINELLSSMQNFKEERIVLAYEEDDGEADAEPTVEEWLQNISLMTDMDKEGEDSKNRVVLMTVHSAKGLEFDTVFIVGVEENLFPLSLIHI
;
A
#
# COMPACT_ATOMS: atom_id res chain seq x y z
N MET A 1 -37.43 0.45 10.90
CA MET A 1 -36.49 -0.18 9.94
C MET A 1 -35.85 0.92 9.15
N SER A 2 -34.55 0.89 8.98
CA SER A 2 -33.82 1.95 8.29
C SER A 2 -34.16 1.99 6.81
N HIS A 3 -34.39 3.19 6.28
CA HIS A 3 -34.81 3.42 4.88
C HIS A 3 -33.85 2.80 3.87
N PHE A 4 -32.54 2.67 4.20
CA PHE A 4 -31.54 2.14 3.29
C PHE A 4 -31.56 0.61 3.13
N THR A 5 -32.09 -0.15 4.11
CA THR A 5 -32.24 -1.61 3.97
C THR A 5 -33.32 -2.00 2.97
N ASP A 6 -34.25 -1.09 2.64
CA ASP A 6 -35.31 -1.35 1.67
C ASP A 6 -34.86 -1.31 0.22
N THR A 7 -33.67 -0.75 -0.02
CA THR A 7 -33.02 -0.71 -1.35
C THR A 7 -32.14 -1.93 -1.63
N LEU A 8 -31.99 -2.84 -0.69
CA LEU A 8 -31.20 -4.07 -0.81
C LEU A 8 -32.05 -5.21 -1.33
N ASN A 9 -31.45 -6.09 -2.14
CA ASN A 9 -32.11 -7.34 -2.50
C ASN A 9 -32.19 -8.30 -1.28
N PRO A 10 -33.02 -9.37 -1.33
CA PRO A 10 -33.21 -10.25 -0.18
C PRO A 10 -31.91 -10.84 0.38
N ALA A 11 -30.99 -11.28 -0.47
CA ALA A 11 -29.71 -11.86 -0.04
C ALA A 11 -28.80 -10.81 0.62
N GLN A 12 -28.73 -9.61 0.05
CA GLN A 12 -27.99 -8.50 0.62
C GLN A 12 -28.59 -8.08 1.98
N LYS A 13 -29.91 -7.97 2.06
CA LYS A 13 -30.63 -7.60 3.30
C LYS A 13 -30.39 -8.63 4.40
N GLU A 14 -30.46 -9.91 4.10
CA GLU A 14 -30.19 -10.98 5.06
C GLU A 14 -28.75 -10.91 5.58
N ALA A 15 -27.77 -10.68 4.68
CA ALA A 15 -26.37 -10.51 5.06
C ALA A 15 -26.15 -9.28 5.96
N VAL A 16 -26.86 -8.17 5.73
CA VAL A 16 -26.77 -6.97 6.57
C VAL A 16 -27.33 -7.20 7.96
N LEU A 17 -28.49 -7.85 8.06
CA LEU A 17 -29.19 -8.06 9.34
C LEU A 17 -28.47 -9.07 10.27
N ASN A 18 -27.65 -9.98 9.74
CA ASN A 18 -26.94 -11.00 10.52
C ASN A 18 -25.62 -10.47 11.13
N TYR A 19 -25.64 -9.30 11.78
CA TYR A 19 -24.41 -8.60 12.18
C TYR A 19 -23.75 -9.13 13.45
N ASP A 20 -24.44 -9.88 14.28
CA ASP A 20 -24.01 -10.40 15.58
C ASP A 20 -23.43 -11.82 15.54
N LYS A 21 -23.24 -12.38 14.33
CA LYS A 21 -22.72 -13.72 14.11
C LYS A 21 -21.61 -13.73 13.04
N PRO A 22 -20.71 -14.72 13.10
CA PRO A 22 -19.70 -14.86 12.05
C PRO A 22 -20.38 -15.05 10.69
N SER A 23 -19.89 -14.34 9.69
CA SER A 23 -20.50 -14.31 8.36
C SER A 23 -19.44 -14.38 7.27
N LEU A 24 -19.67 -15.27 6.31
CA LEU A 24 -18.91 -15.30 5.05
C LEU A 24 -19.84 -14.85 3.92
N ILE A 25 -19.52 -13.73 3.29
CA ILE A 25 -20.28 -13.21 2.15
C ILE A 25 -19.46 -13.51 0.88
N VAL A 26 -19.90 -14.51 0.15
CA VAL A 26 -19.34 -14.89 -1.14
C VAL A 26 -20.03 -14.09 -2.22
N ALA A 27 -19.34 -13.17 -2.84
CA ALA A 27 -19.96 -12.14 -3.67
C ALA A 27 -19.29 -12.09 -5.05
N GLY A 28 -20.06 -12.38 -6.09
CA GLY A 28 -19.61 -12.24 -7.47
C GLY A 28 -19.17 -10.81 -7.83
N ALA A 29 -18.47 -10.66 -8.94
CA ALA A 29 -18.13 -9.34 -9.45
C ALA A 29 -19.41 -8.50 -9.66
N GLY A 30 -19.38 -7.21 -9.32
CA GLY A 30 -20.52 -6.31 -9.50
C GLY A 30 -21.77 -6.62 -8.68
N SER A 31 -21.70 -7.49 -7.65
CA SER A 31 -22.84 -7.88 -6.82
C SER A 31 -23.12 -6.95 -5.63
N GLY A 32 -22.35 -5.86 -5.49
CA GLY A 32 -22.55 -4.88 -4.42
C GLY A 32 -21.86 -5.25 -3.11
N LYS A 33 -20.71 -5.94 -3.13
CA LYS A 33 -19.87 -6.25 -1.94
C LYS A 33 -19.77 -5.08 -0.98
N THR A 34 -19.24 -3.96 -1.47
CA THR A 34 -19.02 -2.74 -0.67
C THR A 34 -20.33 -2.16 -0.15
N ARG A 35 -21.41 -2.22 -0.94
CA ARG A 35 -22.73 -1.77 -0.52
C ARG A 35 -23.24 -2.57 0.68
N VAL A 36 -23.07 -3.88 0.67
CA VAL A 36 -23.48 -4.74 1.80
C VAL A 36 -22.66 -4.43 3.04
N LEU A 37 -21.32 -4.27 2.91
CA LEU A 37 -20.47 -3.92 4.05
C LEU A 37 -20.82 -2.55 4.65
N THR A 38 -20.98 -1.52 3.83
CA THR A 38 -21.34 -0.17 4.32
C THR A 38 -22.73 -0.13 4.94
N SER A 39 -23.71 -0.80 4.32
CA SER A 39 -25.06 -0.92 4.88
C SER A 39 -25.08 -1.70 6.21
N ARG A 40 -24.25 -2.76 6.32
CA ARG A 40 -24.12 -3.52 7.57
C ARG A 40 -23.54 -2.66 8.69
N ILE A 41 -22.50 -1.88 8.41
CA ILE A 41 -21.92 -0.95 9.40
C ILE A 41 -22.95 0.11 9.82
N ALA A 42 -23.63 0.72 8.86
CA ALA A 42 -24.67 1.70 9.16
C ALA A 42 -25.78 1.09 10.01
N TYR A 43 -26.24 -0.12 9.68
CA TYR A 43 -27.25 -0.84 10.45
C TYR A 43 -26.79 -1.14 11.88
N MET A 44 -25.53 -1.58 12.06
CA MET A 44 -24.95 -1.82 13.40
C MET A 44 -24.99 -0.56 14.27
N ILE A 45 -24.60 0.59 13.70
CA ILE A 45 -24.62 1.88 14.41
C ILE A 45 -26.07 2.26 14.79
N GLU A 46 -27.05 2.05 13.92
CA GLU A 46 -28.47 2.26 14.23
C GLU A 46 -29.00 1.33 15.33
N GLN A 47 -28.46 0.09 15.41
CA GLN A 47 -28.80 -0.84 16.49
C GLN A 47 -28.08 -0.52 17.80
N GLY A 48 -27.37 0.60 17.88
CA GLY A 48 -26.68 1.06 19.08
C GLY A 48 -25.27 0.49 19.29
N VAL A 49 -24.68 -0.14 18.26
CA VAL A 49 -23.27 -0.55 18.33
C VAL A 49 -22.40 0.70 18.32
N HIS A 50 -21.51 0.80 19.30
CA HIS A 50 -20.59 1.93 19.39
C HIS A 50 -19.60 1.89 18.19
N PRO A 51 -19.47 2.97 17.39
CA PRO A 51 -18.63 2.97 16.20
C PRO A 51 -17.16 2.63 16.46
N GLY A 52 -16.59 3.09 17.58
CA GLY A 52 -15.23 2.76 18.01
C GLY A 52 -14.97 1.27 18.30
N SER A 53 -16.04 0.46 18.41
CA SER A 53 -15.92 -0.99 18.54
C SER A 53 -15.92 -1.75 17.20
N ILE A 54 -16.01 -1.03 16.08
CA ILE A 54 -16.05 -1.58 14.73
C ILE A 54 -14.66 -1.41 14.08
N LEU A 55 -14.09 -2.52 13.64
CA LEU A 55 -12.87 -2.58 12.84
C LEU A 55 -13.24 -3.00 11.41
N ALA A 56 -13.05 -2.11 10.44
CA ALA A 56 -13.30 -2.37 9.03
C ALA A 56 -11.97 -2.33 8.24
N LEU A 57 -11.58 -3.47 7.69
CA LEU A 57 -10.32 -3.66 6.98
C LEU A 57 -10.55 -3.82 5.49
N THR A 58 -9.80 -3.07 4.68
CA THR A 58 -9.83 -3.13 3.22
C THR A 58 -8.44 -3.41 2.65
N PHE A 59 -8.35 -3.56 1.33
CA PHE A 59 -7.08 -3.84 0.66
C PHE A 59 -6.38 -2.57 0.15
N THR A 60 -7.14 -1.51 -0.18
CA THR A 60 -6.60 -0.25 -0.69
C THR A 60 -7.14 0.96 0.07
N ASN A 61 -6.36 2.03 0.15
CA ASN A 61 -6.80 3.27 0.79
C ASN A 61 -7.97 3.91 0.04
N LYS A 62 -8.01 3.78 -1.29
CA LYS A 62 -9.14 4.22 -2.11
C LYS A 62 -10.43 3.53 -1.67
N ALA A 63 -10.41 2.20 -1.52
CA ALA A 63 -11.59 1.46 -1.05
C ALA A 63 -11.99 1.87 0.38
N ALA A 64 -11.03 2.14 1.26
CA ALA A 64 -11.30 2.64 2.60
C ALA A 64 -11.97 4.01 2.58
N ARG A 65 -11.50 4.93 1.72
CA ARG A 65 -12.10 6.27 1.55
C ARG A 65 -13.52 6.19 0.99
N GLU A 66 -13.73 5.46 -0.10
CA GLU A 66 -15.05 5.28 -0.69
C GLU A 66 -16.05 4.63 0.30
N MET A 67 -15.57 3.66 1.09
CA MET A 67 -16.40 3.03 2.12
C MET A 67 -16.78 4.03 3.21
N ARG A 68 -15.85 4.87 3.65
CA ARG A 68 -16.10 5.92 4.65
C ARG A 68 -17.14 6.92 4.16
N GLU A 69 -16.95 7.47 2.96
CA GLU A 69 -17.87 8.43 2.35
C GLU A 69 -19.31 7.86 2.26
N ARG A 70 -19.43 6.59 1.86
CA ARG A 70 -20.74 5.92 1.79
C ARG A 70 -21.38 5.73 3.17
N ILE A 71 -20.57 5.40 4.20
CA ILE A 71 -21.10 5.25 5.56
C ILE A 71 -21.52 6.61 6.12
N GLU A 72 -20.76 7.68 5.88
CA GLU A 72 -21.10 9.04 6.28
C GLU A 72 -22.42 9.51 5.66
N GLN A 73 -22.69 9.13 4.40
CA GLN A 73 -23.98 9.40 3.75
C GLN A 73 -25.15 8.62 4.39
N LEU A 74 -24.89 7.40 4.87
CA LEU A 74 -25.90 6.56 5.53
C LEU A 74 -26.11 6.92 7.00
N VAL A 75 -25.08 7.48 7.67
CA VAL A 75 -25.06 7.87 9.08
C VAL A 75 -24.56 9.33 9.18
N PRO A 76 -25.42 10.30 8.84
CA PRO A 76 -25.01 11.71 8.67
C PRO A 76 -24.75 12.46 9.98
N ASP A 77 -24.92 11.82 11.14
CA ASP A 77 -24.75 12.42 12.48
C ASP A 77 -23.28 12.54 12.93
N GLY A 78 -22.33 12.24 12.04
CA GLY A 78 -20.89 12.34 12.30
C GLY A 78 -20.29 11.17 13.10
N ARG A 79 -21.09 10.20 13.55
CA ARG A 79 -20.58 9.03 14.29
C ARG A 79 -19.66 8.13 13.46
N ALA A 80 -19.79 8.15 12.13
CA ALA A 80 -18.96 7.33 11.24
C ALA A 80 -17.44 7.60 11.39
N ARG A 81 -17.06 8.80 11.82
CA ARG A 81 -15.64 9.18 12.02
C ARG A 81 -14.92 8.35 13.09
N TYR A 82 -15.64 7.75 14.04
CA TYR A 82 -15.09 6.95 15.13
C TYR A 82 -14.81 5.48 14.75
N ILE A 83 -15.21 5.05 13.55
CA ILE A 83 -14.97 3.69 13.07
C ILE A 83 -13.47 3.51 12.78
N TRP A 84 -12.88 2.44 13.30
CA TRP A 84 -11.53 2.04 12.90
C TRP A 84 -11.57 1.41 11.50
N MET A 85 -11.26 2.24 10.50
CA MET A 85 -11.35 1.86 9.10
C MET A 85 -10.08 2.21 8.36
N GLY A 86 -9.58 1.27 7.55
CA GLY A 86 -8.38 1.47 6.76
C GLY A 86 -7.86 0.18 6.12
N THR A 87 -6.67 0.25 5.53
CA THR A 87 -5.95 -0.95 5.11
C THR A 87 -5.37 -1.68 6.32
N PHE A 88 -5.05 -2.98 6.18
CA PHE A 88 -4.34 -3.69 7.24
C PHE A 88 -3.10 -2.93 7.70
N HIS A 89 -2.28 -2.46 6.78
CA HIS A 89 -1.06 -1.75 7.11
C HIS A 89 -1.33 -0.44 7.87
N SER A 90 -2.31 0.34 7.45
CA SER A 90 -2.62 1.62 8.10
C SER A 90 -3.15 1.46 9.52
N VAL A 91 -4.01 0.48 9.74
CA VAL A 91 -4.56 0.20 11.07
C VAL A 91 -3.48 -0.37 12.00
N PHE A 92 -2.73 -1.37 11.54
CA PHE A 92 -1.72 -2.02 12.39
C PHE A 92 -0.48 -1.16 12.61
N TYR A 93 -0.12 -0.27 11.69
CA TYR A 93 0.88 0.76 11.94
C TYR A 93 0.52 1.62 13.17
N ARG A 94 -0.74 2.04 13.31
CA ARG A 94 -1.17 2.86 14.46
C ARG A 94 -1.09 2.10 15.77
N ILE A 95 -1.54 0.85 15.77
CA ILE A 95 -1.39 -0.04 16.93
C ILE A 95 0.07 -0.17 17.29
N LEU A 96 0.94 -0.43 16.32
CA LEU A 96 2.37 -0.57 16.54
C LEU A 96 3.03 0.70 17.06
N ARG A 97 2.58 1.89 16.64
CA ARG A 97 3.10 3.15 17.22
C ARG A 97 2.80 3.28 18.71
N GLN A 98 1.60 2.89 19.12
CA GLN A 98 1.22 2.92 20.53
C GLN A 98 1.98 1.89 21.36
N GLU A 99 2.24 0.73 20.78
CA GLU A 99 2.88 -0.41 21.44
C GLU A 99 4.39 -0.55 21.11
N ALA A 100 4.97 0.44 20.42
CA ALA A 100 6.34 0.37 19.89
C ALA A 100 7.38 0.00 20.95
N GLY A 101 7.28 0.60 22.14
CA GLY A 101 8.20 0.33 23.26
C GLY A 101 8.23 -1.13 23.71
N ARG A 102 7.09 -1.85 23.64
CA ARG A 102 7.03 -3.28 23.94
C ARG A 102 7.83 -4.13 22.95
N LEU A 103 7.92 -3.66 21.73
CA LEU A 103 8.63 -4.34 20.63
C LEU A 103 10.09 -3.87 20.49
N GLY A 104 10.54 -2.91 21.33
CA GLY A 104 11.89 -2.35 21.31
C GLY A 104 12.12 -1.39 20.14
N PHE A 105 11.08 -0.65 19.73
CA PHE A 105 11.14 0.48 18.81
C PHE A 105 10.70 1.76 19.53
N ASP A 106 11.11 2.91 18.99
CA ASP A 106 10.50 4.18 19.38
C ASP A 106 9.23 4.43 18.58
N ALA A 107 8.29 5.18 19.13
CA ALA A 107 7.01 5.46 18.50
C ALA A 107 7.12 6.21 17.15
N ASN A 108 8.23 6.88 16.89
CA ASN A 108 8.53 7.61 15.66
C ASN A 108 9.30 6.78 14.63
N PHE A 109 9.16 5.45 14.65
CA PHE A 109 9.84 4.58 13.68
C PHE A 109 9.45 4.94 12.23
N THR A 110 10.40 4.77 11.32
CA THR A 110 10.22 5.03 9.89
C THR A 110 9.68 3.80 9.18
N ILE A 111 8.79 3.98 8.19
CA ILE A 111 8.41 2.93 7.24
C ILE A 111 9.35 3.00 6.04
N TYR A 112 10.05 1.90 5.76
CA TYR A 112 10.87 1.75 4.56
C TYR A 112 10.01 1.27 3.39
N ASP A 113 10.06 2.01 2.28
CA ASP A 113 9.53 1.56 1.01
C ASP A 113 10.45 0.51 0.36
N THR A 114 10.03 -0.02 -0.79
CA THR A 114 10.83 -0.99 -1.56
C THR A 114 12.21 -0.44 -1.93
N ALA A 115 12.30 0.84 -2.31
CA ALA A 115 13.56 1.45 -2.72
C ALA A 115 14.53 1.60 -1.54
N ASN A 116 14.04 1.97 -0.36
CA ASN A 116 14.85 2.05 0.87
C ASN A 116 15.35 0.65 1.28
N SER A 117 14.47 -0.35 1.21
CA SER A 117 14.79 -1.74 1.53
C SER A 117 15.84 -2.31 0.59
N GLU A 118 15.69 -2.08 -0.73
CA GLU A 118 16.67 -2.50 -1.75
C GLU A 118 18.01 -1.75 -1.59
N SER A 119 17.99 -0.46 -1.22
CA SER A 119 19.20 0.33 -0.93
C SER A 119 19.98 -0.26 0.25
N LEU A 120 19.29 -0.55 1.34
CA LEU A 120 19.89 -1.18 2.52
C LEU A 120 20.46 -2.56 2.19
N LEU A 121 19.72 -3.39 1.45
CA LEU A 121 20.20 -4.69 0.98
C LEU A 121 21.40 -4.58 0.06
N SER A 122 21.41 -3.61 -0.87
CA SER A 122 22.58 -3.34 -1.73
C SER A 122 23.82 -3.01 -0.90
N THR A 123 23.65 -2.23 0.16
CA THR A 123 24.74 -1.90 1.09
C THR A 123 25.26 -3.15 1.80
N ILE A 124 24.37 -3.98 2.35
CA ILE A 124 24.74 -5.24 3.04
C ILE A 124 25.48 -6.18 2.10
N ILE A 125 24.99 -6.37 0.87
CA ILE A 125 25.59 -7.26 -0.13
C ILE A 125 27.01 -6.81 -0.48
N LYS A 126 27.20 -5.50 -0.69
CA LYS A 126 28.52 -4.91 -0.99
C LYS A 126 29.50 -5.05 0.18
N GLU A 127 29.09 -4.76 1.40
CA GLU A 127 29.93 -4.86 2.59
C GLU A 127 30.36 -6.31 2.88
N ARG A 128 29.52 -7.28 2.49
CA ARG A 128 29.86 -8.71 2.57
C ARG A 128 30.69 -9.20 1.39
N ASN A 129 31.07 -8.32 0.44
CA ASN A 129 31.82 -8.65 -0.78
C ASN A 129 31.14 -9.75 -1.63
N LEU A 130 29.80 -9.76 -1.68
CA LEU A 130 29.02 -10.72 -2.46
C LEU A 130 28.80 -10.21 -3.88
N ASN A 131 28.68 -11.14 -4.83
CA ASN A 131 28.40 -10.82 -6.23
C ASN A 131 26.96 -10.28 -6.38
N THR A 132 26.84 -9.03 -6.86
CA THR A 132 25.55 -8.35 -7.05
C THR A 132 24.71 -8.91 -8.19
N ASP A 133 25.26 -9.69 -9.10
CA ASP A 133 24.52 -10.39 -10.16
C ASP A 133 23.83 -11.64 -9.63
N GLU A 134 24.43 -12.31 -8.64
CA GLU A 134 23.85 -13.47 -7.96
C GLU A 134 22.88 -13.06 -6.84
N TYR A 135 23.27 -12.02 -6.07
CA TYR A 135 22.48 -11.47 -4.95
C TYR A 135 21.87 -10.12 -5.35
N LYS A 136 20.96 -10.12 -6.35
CA LYS A 136 20.26 -8.89 -6.75
C LYS A 136 19.38 -8.38 -5.59
N PRO A 137 19.52 -7.12 -5.16
CA PRO A 137 18.76 -6.58 -4.03
C PRO A 137 17.25 -6.81 -4.14
N ARG A 138 16.69 -6.62 -5.34
CA ARG A 138 15.28 -6.84 -5.64
C ARG A 138 14.82 -8.30 -5.40
N ASP A 139 15.62 -9.28 -5.84
CA ASP A 139 15.30 -10.71 -5.66
C ASP A 139 15.39 -11.11 -4.20
N ILE A 140 16.41 -10.60 -3.50
CA ILE A 140 16.59 -10.82 -2.06
C ILE A 140 15.43 -10.22 -1.29
N HIS A 141 15.05 -8.96 -1.59
CA HIS A 141 13.90 -8.29 -0.98
C HIS A 141 12.61 -9.08 -1.18
N SER A 142 12.32 -9.49 -2.43
CA SER A 142 11.11 -10.28 -2.73
C SER A 142 11.04 -11.59 -1.93
N ARG A 143 12.18 -12.24 -1.71
CA ARG A 143 12.22 -13.48 -0.92
C ARG A 143 12.08 -13.23 0.58
N ILE A 144 12.67 -12.15 1.10
CA ILE A 144 12.46 -11.70 2.49
C ILE A 144 10.98 -11.39 2.72
N SER A 145 10.35 -10.64 1.80
CA SER A 145 8.93 -10.31 1.83
C SER A 145 8.07 -11.58 1.88
N LEU A 146 8.34 -12.57 1.03
CA LEU A 146 7.62 -13.85 1.03
C LEU A 146 7.76 -14.59 2.37
N ALA A 147 8.96 -14.60 2.96
CA ALA A 147 9.19 -15.20 4.27
C ALA A 147 8.37 -14.48 5.35
N LYS A 148 8.42 -13.14 5.38
CA LYS A 148 7.68 -12.30 6.31
C LYS A 148 6.17 -12.48 6.19
N ASN A 149 5.62 -12.54 4.99
CA ASN A 149 4.20 -12.78 4.74
C ASN A 149 3.71 -14.16 5.21
N ASN A 150 4.63 -15.11 5.38
CA ASN A 150 4.40 -16.40 6.02
C ASN A 150 4.79 -16.44 7.51
N LEU A 151 5.03 -15.28 8.14
CA LEU A 151 5.43 -15.12 9.54
C LEU A 151 6.76 -15.82 9.91
N VAL A 152 7.66 -15.93 8.95
CA VAL A 152 9.01 -16.45 9.18
C VAL A 152 9.95 -15.27 9.41
N THR A 153 10.38 -15.09 10.68
CA THR A 153 11.38 -14.07 11.05
C THR A 153 12.77 -14.46 10.54
N ALA A 154 13.70 -13.51 10.54
CA ALA A 154 15.07 -13.77 10.11
C ALA A 154 15.76 -14.87 10.95
N GLU A 155 15.52 -14.87 12.27
CA GLU A 155 16.02 -15.88 13.21
C GLU A 155 15.41 -17.24 12.94
N ALA A 156 14.08 -17.30 12.76
CA ALA A 156 13.36 -18.54 12.43
C ALA A 156 13.80 -19.11 11.08
N TYR A 157 14.07 -18.24 10.11
CA TYR A 157 14.59 -18.64 8.80
C TYR A 157 15.99 -19.26 8.93
N ALA A 158 16.91 -18.59 9.62
CA ALA A 158 18.28 -19.06 9.81
C ALA A 158 18.37 -20.38 10.63
N ALA A 159 17.45 -20.58 11.56
CA ALA A 159 17.35 -21.80 12.36
C ALA A 159 16.73 -22.98 11.59
N ASN A 160 16.06 -22.74 10.47
CA ASN A 160 15.42 -23.79 9.68
C ASN A 160 16.39 -24.40 8.67
N THR A 161 16.86 -25.64 8.96
CA THR A 161 17.83 -26.35 8.13
C THR A 161 17.34 -26.61 6.71
N SER A 162 16.02 -26.76 6.49
CA SER A 162 15.44 -26.97 5.16
C SER A 162 15.54 -25.71 4.32
N PHE A 163 15.27 -24.52 4.88
CA PHE A 163 15.43 -23.26 4.17
C PHE A 163 16.89 -22.98 3.80
N VAL A 164 17.80 -23.23 4.74
CA VAL A 164 19.25 -23.06 4.48
C VAL A 164 19.77 -24.05 3.43
N ALA A 165 19.25 -25.29 3.42
CA ALA A 165 19.60 -26.26 2.39
C ALA A 165 19.07 -25.84 1.01
N GLU A 166 17.86 -25.31 0.94
CA GLU A 166 17.28 -24.76 -0.30
C GLU A 166 18.08 -23.56 -0.82
N ASP A 167 18.59 -22.69 0.07
CA ASP A 167 19.46 -21.57 -0.31
C ASP A 167 20.73 -22.05 -0.99
N ARG A 168 21.35 -23.12 -0.49
CA ARG A 168 22.53 -23.74 -1.10
C ARG A 168 22.22 -24.32 -2.47
N GLN A 169 21.09 -25.00 -2.62
CA GLN A 169 20.66 -25.54 -3.93
C GLN A 169 20.42 -24.42 -4.95
N ARG A 170 19.88 -23.28 -4.51
CA ARG A 170 19.68 -22.09 -5.34
C ARG A 170 20.95 -21.26 -5.55
N LYS A 171 22.13 -21.74 -5.14
CA LYS A 171 23.43 -21.04 -5.19
C LYS A 171 23.44 -19.69 -4.44
N ARG A 172 22.63 -19.56 -3.39
CA ARG A 172 22.55 -18.36 -2.54
C ARG A 172 22.76 -18.69 -1.06
N PRO A 173 23.88 -19.34 -0.65
CA PRO A 173 24.10 -19.80 0.73
C PRO A 173 24.10 -18.66 1.77
N GLU A 174 24.44 -17.42 1.36
CA GLU A 174 24.51 -16.25 2.25
C GLU A 174 23.12 -15.59 2.51
N PHE A 175 22.04 -16.08 1.91
CA PHE A 175 20.71 -15.44 2.02
C PHE A 175 20.26 -15.29 3.49
N SER A 176 20.38 -16.33 4.30
CA SER A 176 19.99 -16.28 5.72
C SER A 176 20.80 -15.24 6.51
N ALA A 177 22.11 -15.12 6.22
CA ALA A 177 22.97 -14.13 6.85
C ALA A 177 22.65 -12.69 6.40
N ILE A 178 22.28 -12.49 5.13
CA ILE A 178 21.78 -11.21 4.62
C ILE A 178 20.47 -10.85 5.30
N PHE A 179 19.54 -11.78 5.45
CA PHE A 179 18.23 -11.54 6.06
C PHE A 179 18.38 -11.16 7.55
N LEU A 180 19.23 -11.86 8.31
CA LEU A 180 19.54 -11.51 9.70
C LEU A 180 20.11 -10.09 9.81
N GLU A 181 21.08 -9.75 8.96
CA GLU A 181 21.71 -8.43 8.99
C GLU A 181 20.73 -7.33 8.56
N TYR A 182 19.86 -7.59 7.58
CA TYR A 182 18.79 -6.68 7.17
C TYR A 182 17.84 -6.38 8.33
N ALA A 183 17.33 -7.41 8.99
CA ALA A 183 16.43 -7.25 10.14
C ALA A 183 17.10 -6.50 11.29
N ARG A 184 18.36 -6.82 11.60
CA ARG A 184 19.16 -6.13 12.63
C ARG A 184 19.31 -4.65 12.33
N ARG A 185 19.62 -4.28 11.06
CA ARG A 185 19.79 -2.87 10.65
C ARG A 185 18.47 -2.12 10.62
N CYS A 186 17.39 -2.72 10.16
CA CYS A 186 16.07 -2.10 10.25
C CYS A 186 15.75 -1.72 11.70
N LYS A 187 15.98 -2.64 12.64
CA LYS A 187 15.76 -2.37 14.07
C LYS A 187 16.68 -1.28 14.63
N ALA A 188 17.97 -1.30 14.28
CA ALA A 188 18.94 -0.28 14.71
C ALA A 188 18.62 1.11 14.15
N ASN A 189 18.07 1.18 12.94
CA ASN A 189 17.63 2.41 12.29
C ASN A 189 16.26 2.91 12.80
N ASN A 190 15.66 2.23 13.78
CA ASN A 190 14.28 2.46 14.19
C ASN A 190 13.34 2.49 12.97
N ALA A 191 13.40 1.46 12.14
CA ALA A 191 12.64 1.36 10.91
C ALA A 191 12.00 -0.02 10.77
N MET A 192 10.85 -0.05 10.11
CA MET A 192 10.11 -1.23 9.69
C MET A 192 9.85 -1.15 8.20
N ASP A 193 9.95 -2.25 7.45
CA ASP A 193 9.37 -2.28 6.11
C ASP A 193 7.87 -2.61 6.15
N PHE A 194 7.20 -2.62 5.00
CA PHE A 194 5.77 -2.90 4.94
C PHE A 194 5.39 -4.26 5.55
N ASP A 195 6.18 -5.30 5.29
CA ASP A 195 5.90 -6.65 5.80
C ASP A 195 6.13 -6.73 7.32
N ASP A 196 7.06 -5.93 7.85
CA ASP A 196 7.32 -5.85 9.29
C ASP A 196 6.10 -5.38 10.08
N LEU A 197 5.26 -4.50 9.51
CA LEU A 197 4.04 -4.04 10.18
C LEU A 197 3.11 -5.22 10.52
N LEU A 198 3.01 -6.21 9.65
CA LEU A 198 2.18 -7.38 9.88
C LEU A 198 2.87 -8.43 10.77
N ILE A 199 4.19 -8.60 10.64
CA ILE A 199 4.96 -9.50 11.52
C ILE A 199 4.92 -8.99 12.95
N TYR A 200 5.26 -7.72 13.19
CA TYR A 200 5.30 -7.16 14.53
C TYR A 200 3.92 -7.06 15.17
N ALA A 201 2.84 -6.85 14.39
CA ALA A 201 1.48 -6.98 14.90
C ALA A 201 1.18 -8.42 15.39
N ASN A 202 1.64 -9.44 14.65
CA ASN A 202 1.50 -10.83 15.08
C ASN A 202 2.36 -11.16 16.30
N ILE A 203 3.59 -10.64 16.39
CA ILE A 203 4.49 -10.78 17.54
C ILE A 203 3.86 -10.11 18.77
N LEU A 204 3.35 -8.86 18.62
CA LEU A 204 2.66 -8.15 19.69
C LEU A 204 1.52 -8.99 20.26
N PHE A 205 0.65 -9.51 19.43
CA PHE A 205 -0.50 -10.31 19.86
C PHE A 205 -0.15 -11.72 20.34
N ARG A 206 1.05 -12.22 20.03
CA ARG A 206 1.55 -13.50 20.54
C ARG A 206 2.20 -13.35 21.91
N ASP A 207 3.06 -12.33 22.06
CA ASP A 207 3.98 -12.22 23.19
C ASP A 207 3.46 -11.31 24.30
N PHE A 208 2.42 -10.49 23.99
CA PHE A 208 1.79 -9.56 24.95
C PHE A 208 0.28 -9.82 25.03
N PRO A 209 -0.16 -10.80 25.85
CA PRO A 209 -1.57 -11.16 25.97
C PRO A 209 -2.49 -10.03 26.44
N ASP A 210 -1.96 -9.13 27.28
CA ASP A 210 -2.67 -7.94 27.75
C ASP A 210 -2.98 -6.97 26.61
N ALA A 211 -2.05 -6.74 25.70
CA ALA A 211 -2.29 -5.94 24.50
C ALA A 211 -3.34 -6.62 23.59
N LEU A 212 -3.22 -7.93 23.36
CA LEU A 212 -4.23 -8.66 22.58
C LEU A 212 -5.63 -8.52 23.19
N GLU A 213 -5.75 -8.66 24.51
CA GLU A 213 -7.05 -8.55 25.21
C GLU A 213 -7.61 -7.13 25.12
N GLN A 214 -6.77 -6.09 25.25
CA GLN A 214 -7.16 -4.71 25.06
C GLN A 214 -7.80 -4.49 23.68
N TYR A 215 -7.15 -4.96 22.61
CA TYR A 215 -7.66 -4.78 21.25
C TYR A 215 -8.85 -5.70 20.92
N ARG A 216 -8.97 -6.88 21.53
CA ARG A 216 -10.18 -7.73 21.47
C ARG A 216 -11.39 -7.04 22.10
N ASN A 217 -11.21 -6.45 23.27
CA ASN A 217 -12.27 -5.73 23.97
C ASN A 217 -12.69 -4.48 23.22
N ARG A 218 -11.76 -3.83 22.54
CA ARG A 218 -12.03 -2.69 21.68
C ARG A 218 -12.77 -3.10 20.41
N PHE A 219 -12.21 -4.01 19.62
CA PHE A 219 -12.74 -4.40 18.31
C PHE A 219 -13.72 -5.58 18.43
N ARG A 220 -14.93 -5.30 18.89
CA ARG A 220 -15.96 -6.32 19.06
C ARG A 220 -16.59 -6.79 17.75
N TYR A 221 -16.46 -6.00 16.68
CA TYR A 221 -16.98 -6.30 15.35
C TYR A 221 -15.89 -6.08 14.33
N ILE A 222 -15.55 -7.13 13.59
CA ILE A 222 -14.48 -7.10 12.60
C ILE A 222 -15.07 -7.37 11.23
N LEU A 223 -14.86 -6.45 10.30
CA LEU A 223 -15.28 -6.59 8.91
C LEU A 223 -14.06 -6.55 8.00
N VAL A 224 -13.97 -7.48 7.06
CA VAL A 224 -12.84 -7.57 6.13
C VAL A 224 -13.36 -7.67 4.70
N ASP A 225 -12.98 -6.71 3.87
CA ASP A 225 -13.25 -6.74 2.42
C ASP A 225 -12.13 -7.45 1.68
N GLU A 226 -12.42 -7.98 0.47
CA GLU A 226 -11.48 -8.69 -0.42
C GLU A 226 -10.69 -9.81 0.32
N TYR A 227 -11.38 -10.58 1.17
CA TYR A 227 -10.74 -11.55 2.08
C TYR A 227 -9.93 -12.62 1.36
N GLN A 228 -10.25 -12.96 0.10
CA GLN A 228 -9.50 -13.89 -0.75
C GLN A 228 -8.06 -13.43 -1.06
N ASP A 229 -7.77 -12.13 -0.89
CA ASP A 229 -6.44 -11.58 -1.13
C ASP A 229 -5.56 -11.48 0.13
N THR A 230 -6.08 -11.93 1.26
CA THR A 230 -5.32 -11.89 2.52
C THR A 230 -4.17 -12.91 2.51
N ASN A 231 -3.01 -12.47 3.03
CA ASN A 231 -1.89 -13.38 3.31
C ASN A 231 -2.05 -14.05 4.68
N TYR A 232 -1.13 -14.96 5.01
CA TYR A 232 -1.20 -15.71 6.27
C TYR A 232 -1.07 -14.81 7.51
N ALA A 233 -0.26 -13.77 7.45
CA ALA A 233 -0.09 -12.82 8.55
C ALA A 233 -1.39 -12.06 8.85
N GLN A 234 -2.07 -11.56 7.82
CA GLN A 234 -3.35 -10.86 7.92
C GLN A 234 -4.46 -11.77 8.44
N TYR A 235 -4.56 -12.98 7.89
CA TYR A 235 -5.49 -14.01 8.36
C TYR A 235 -5.33 -14.28 9.86
N LEU A 236 -4.10 -14.50 10.33
CA LEU A 236 -3.86 -14.84 11.72
C LEU A 236 -4.19 -13.68 12.67
N ILE A 237 -3.96 -12.43 12.26
CA ILE A 237 -4.37 -11.24 13.01
C ILE A 237 -5.89 -11.22 13.20
N VAL A 238 -6.65 -11.34 12.10
CA VAL A 238 -8.13 -11.35 12.15
C VAL A 238 -8.63 -12.47 13.06
N ARG A 239 -8.09 -13.68 12.88
CA ARG A 239 -8.47 -14.85 13.68
C ARG A 239 -8.22 -14.62 15.17
N ARG A 240 -7.03 -14.10 15.55
CA ARG A 240 -6.69 -13.83 16.96
C ARG A 240 -7.61 -12.78 17.58
N LEU A 241 -7.90 -11.71 16.87
CA LEU A 241 -8.79 -10.66 17.37
C LEU A 241 -10.23 -11.18 17.53
N ALA A 242 -10.73 -11.94 16.55
CA ALA A 242 -12.12 -12.44 16.55
C ALA A 242 -12.36 -13.63 17.49
N GLN A 243 -11.33 -14.29 18.00
CA GLN A 243 -11.42 -15.59 18.68
C GLN A 243 -12.37 -15.61 19.90
N THR A 244 -12.52 -14.50 20.61
CA THR A 244 -13.32 -14.42 21.84
C THR A 244 -14.79 -14.16 21.57
N HIS A 245 -15.11 -13.28 20.62
CA HIS A 245 -16.48 -12.83 20.37
C HIS A 245 -17.09 -13.37 19.09
N SER A 246 -16.29 -13.90 18.17
CA SER A 246 -16.69 -14.46 16.88
C SER A 246 -17.49 -13.52 15.95
N ASN A 247 -17.62 -12.22 16.29
CA ASN A 247 -18.33 -11.24 15.46
C ASN A 247 -17.43 -10.77 14.30
N VAL A 248 -17.22 -11.65 13.35
CA VAL A 248 -16.39 -11.41 12.17
C VAL A 248 -17.22 -11.58 10.90
N CYS A 249 -17.16 -10.60 10.02
CA CYS A 249 -17.76 -10.65 8.70
C CYS A 249 -16.68 -10.50 7.65
N VAL A 250 -16.50 -11.52 6.82
CA VAL A 250 -15.58 -11.44 5.69
C VAL A 250 -16.35 -11.46 4.39
N VAL A 251 -15.92 -10.59 3.47
CA VAL A 251 -16.50 -10.49 2.13
C VAL A 251 -15.42 -10.75 1.11
N GLY A 252 -15.74 -11.52 0.09
CA GLY A 252 -14.77 -11.81 -0.96
C GLY A 252 -15.35 -12.55 -2.14
N ASP A 253 -14.52 -12.66 -3.16
CA ASP A 253 -14.77 -13.46 -4.35
C ASP A 253 -13.55 -14.33 -4.63
N ASP A 254 -13.66 -15.61 -4.34
CA ASP A 254 -12.59 -16.59 -4.59
C ASP A 254 -12.16 -16.61 -6.06
N ALA A 255 -13.08 -16.33 -7.01
CA ALA A 255 -12.77 -16.20 -8.44
C ALA A 255 -11.88 -14.99 -8.77
N GLN A 256 -11.79 -14.00 -7.87
CA GLN A 256 -10.94 -12.82 -8.01
C GLN A 256 -9.63 -12.88 -7.22
N SER A 257 -9.21 -14.05 -6.72
CA SER A 257 -7.94 -14.24 -6.02
C SER A 257 -6.77 -14.25 -7.01
N ILE A 258 -6.21 -13.07 -7.31
CA ILE A 258 -5.14 -12.89 -8.30
C ILE A 258 -3.82 -12.38 -7.72
N TYR A 259 -3.67 -12.29 -6.40
CA TYR A 259 -2.49 -11.78 -5.72
C TYR A 259 -1.65 -12.86 -5.01
N SER A 260 -1.72 -14.12 -5.45
CA SER A 260 -0.91 -15.20 -4.89
C SER A 260 0.59 -14.92 -4.94
N PHE A 261 1.07 -14.23 -5.99
CA PHE A 261 2.47 -13.79 -6.14
C PHE A 261 2.91 -12.75 -5.09
N ARG A 262 1.95 -12.12 -4.39
CA ARG A 262 2.17 -11.24 -3.22
C ARG A 262 1.92 -11.95 -1.89
N GLY A 263 1.78 -13.27 -1.90
CA GLY A 263 1.56 -14.08 -0.68
C GLY A 263 0.09 -14.25 -0.29
N ALA A 264 -0.88 -13.79 -1.10
CA ALA A 264 -2.29 -14.06 -0.85
C ALA A 264 -2.57 -15.57 -0.86
N LYS A 265 -3.46 -16.01 0.04
CA LYS A 265 -3.83 -17.42 0.19
C LYS A 265 -5.34 -17.58 0.06
N ILE A 266 -5.78 -18.12 -1.06
CA ILE A 266 -7.20 -18.42 -1.30
C ILE A 266 -7.78 -19.35 -0.23
N GLU A 267 -6.95 -20.21 0.37
CA GLU A 267 -7.35 -21.09 1.45
C GLU A 267 -7.97 -20.36 2.64
N ASN A 268 -7.62 -19.10 2.86
CA ASN A 268 -8.18 -18.29 3.95
C ASN A 268 -9.70 -18.14 3.81
N ILE A 269 -10.20 -17.86 2.61
CA ILE A 269 -11.65 -17.76 2.37
C ILE A 269 -12.30 -19.13 2.28
N LEU A 270 -11.65 -20.11 1.65
CA LEU A 270 -12.20 -21.46 1.48
C LEU A 270 -12.36 -22.21 2.80
N ARG A 271 -11.51 -21.92 3.81
CA ARG A 271 -11.51 -22.56 5.12
C ARG A 271 -12.17 -21.74 6.22
N PHE A 272 -12.79 -20.61 5.90
CA PHE A 272 -13.35 -19.71 6.90
C PHE A 272 -14.35 -20.41 7.86
N GLN A 273 -15.20 -21.30 7.34
CA GLN A 273 -16.13 -22.08 8.18
C GLN A 273 -15.44 -23.10 9.09
N ASN A 274 -14.21 -23.51 8.80
CA ASN A 274 -13.44 -24.38 9.70
C ASN A 274 -12.96 -23.62 10.93
N ASP A 275 -12.62 -22.33 10.77
CA ASP A 275 -12.21 -21.45 11.87
C ASP A 275 -13.40 -20.92 12.66
N PHE A 276 -14.53 -20.70 12.00
CA PHE A 276 -15.78 -20.20 12.56
C PHE A 276 -16.93 -21.13 12.17
N PRO A 277 -17.14 -22.27 12.89
CA PRO A 277 -18.12 -23.30 12.51
C PRO A 277 -19.56 -22.77 12.48
N GLU A 278 -19.88 -21.74 13.27
CA GLU A 278 -21.21 -21.12 13.30
C GLU A 278 -21.40 -20.07 12.19
N ALA A 279 -20.41 -19.90 11.32
CA ALA A 279 -20.48 -18.90 10.27
C ALA A 279 -21.57 -19.18 9.26
N LYS A 280 -22.44 -18.21 9.06
CA LYS A 280 -23.44 -18.23 8.00
C LYS A 280 -22.82 -17.78 6.70
N VAL A 281 -23.07 -18.54 5.63
CA VAL A 281 -22.61 -18.22 4.27
C VAL A 281 -23.74 -17.55 3.51
N PHE A 282 -23.47 -16.35 2.98
CA PHE A 282 -24.35 -15.62 2.10
C PHE A 282 -23.76 -15.56 0.71
N LYS A 283 -24.55 -15.79 -0.33
CA LYS A 283 -24.12 -15.69 -1.72
C LYS A 283 -24.79 -14.51 -2.38
N LEU A 284 -23.98 -13.57 -2.87
CA LEU A 284 -24.44 -12.43 -3.66
C LEU A 284 -24.20 -12.74 -5.14
N GLU A 285 -25.22 -13.25 -5.81
CA GLU A 285 -25.12 -13.80 -7.16
C GLU A 285 -25.62 -12.83 -8.24
N GLN A 286 -26.44 -11.81 -7.88
CA GLN A 286 -26.93 -10.82 -8.82
C GLN A 286 -25.86 -9.76 -9.13
N ASN A 287 -25.47 -9.66 -10.40
CA ASN A 287 -24.57 -8.64 -10.90
C ASN A 287 -25.37 -7.42 -11.38
N TYR A 288 -25.03 -6.24 -10.83
CA TYR A 288 -25.65 -4.96 -11.18
C TYR A 288 -24.82 -4.10 -12.12
N ARG A 289 -23.60 -4.53 -12.44
CA ARG A 289 -22.61 -3.76 -13.20
C ARG A 289 -22.69 -4.03 -14.68
N SER A 290 -22.66 -5.30 -15.07
CA SER A 290 -22.41 -5.73 -16.43
C SER A 290 -23.69 -6.24 -17.12
N THR A 291 -23.70 -6.19 -18.45
CA THR A 291 -24.73 -6.80 -19.29
C THR A 291 -24.66 -8.33 -19.23
N GLN A 292 -25.74 -9.01 -19.63
CA GLN A 292 -25.83 -10.47 -19.55
C GLN A 292 -24.76 -11.19 -20.37
N ASN A 293 -24.42 -10.68 -21.57
CA ASN A 293 -23.40 -11.28 -22.42
C ASN A 293 -22.01 -11.29 -21.77
N ILE A 294 -21.65 -10.23 -21.04
CA ILE A 294 -20.37 -10.15 -20.29
C ILE A 294 -20.39 -11.15 -19.13
N VAL A 295 -21.48 -11.19 -18.35
CA VAL A 295 -21.61 -12.11 -17.21
C VAL A 295 -21.58 -13.57 -17.68
N ASN A 296 -22.26 -13.92 -18.76
CA ASN A 296 -22.28 -15.27 -19.32
C ASN A 296 -20.88 -15.70 -19.82
N ALA A 297 -20.15 -14.78 -20.47
CA ALA A 297 -18.77 -15.04 -20.89
C ALA A 297 -17.85 -15.29 -19.69
N ALA A 298 -17.96 -14.46 -18.64
CA ALA A 298 -17.18 -14.63 -17.41
C ALA A 298 -17.50 -15.95 -16.70
N ASN A 299 -18.79 -16.31 -16.58
CA ASN A 299 -19.22 -17.59 -16.01
C ASN A 299 -18.66 -18.78 -16.79
N SER A 300 -18.63 -18.71 -18.12
CA SER A 300 -18.08 -19.78 -18.97
C SER A 300 -16.59 -20.00 -18.75
N ILE A 301 -15.83 -18.93 -18.45
CA ILE A 301 -14.40 -19.02 -18.15
C ILE A 301 -14.20 -19.61 -16.75
N ILE A 302 -14.87 -19.04 -15.73
CA ILE A 302 -14.65 -19.41 -14.35
C ILE A 302 -15.17 -20.81 -14.00
N ALA A 303 -16.14 -21.33 -14.76
CA ALA A 303 -16.63 -22.70 -14.59
C ALA A 303 -15.54 -23.78 -14.77
N LYS A 304 -14.41 -23.44 -15.39
CA LYS A 304 -13.23 -24.32 -15.56
C LYS A 304 -12.31 -24.35 -14.35
N ASN A 305 -12.59 -23.54 -13.32
CA ASN A 305 -11.80 -23.50 -12.10
C ASN A 305 -12.32 -24.53 -11.11
N ASP A 306 -11.49 -25.53 -10.75
CA ASP A 306 -11.86 -26.61 -9.83
C ASP A 306 -11.88 -26.19 -8.36
N ARG A 307 -11.16 -25.12 -8.01
CA ARG A 307 -11.03 -24.63 -6.64
C ARG A 307 -11.85 -23.36 -6.43
N GLN A 308 -13.16 -23.52 -6.26
CA GLN A 308 -14.03 -22.37 -6.03
C GLN A 308 -15.21 -22.73 -5.12
N ILE A 309 -15.78 -21.68 -4.50
CA ILE A 309 -17.07 -21.78 -3.81
C ILE A 309 -18.17 -21.73 -4.86
N PRO A 310 -19.01 -22.78 -5.01
CA PRO A 310 -20.03 -22.79 -6.06
C PRO A 310 -20.98 -21.60 -5.94
N LYS A 311 -21.05 -20.81 -7.02
CA LYS A 311 -21.98 -19.69 -7.18
C LYS A 311 -22.37 -19.53 -8.64
N HIS A 312 -23.54 -18.97 -8.89
CA HIS A 312 -24.03 -18.68 -10.23
C HIS A 312 -24.33 -17.20 -10.36
N VAL A 313 -23.41 -16.45 -10.94
CA VAL A 313 -23.58 -15.01 -11.15
C VAL A 313 -24.52 -14.77 -12.32
N PHE A 314 -25.56 -13.96 -12.13
CA PHE A 314 -26.52 -13.58 -13.18
C PHE A 314 -26.73 -12.06 -13.20
N SER A 315 -27.18 -11.53 -14.33
CA SER A 315 -27.55 -10.12 -14.48
C SER A 315 -28.97 -9.98 -14.98
N GLU A 316 -29.69 -9.02 -14.43
CA GLU A 316 -31.02 -8.58 -14.90
C GLU A 316 -30.93 -7.35 -15.80
N ASN A 317 -29.71 -6.85 -16.05
CA ASN A 317 -29.47 -5.80 -17.04
C ASN A 317 -29.75 -6.31 -18.45
N ASP A 318 -29.77 -5.41 -19.43
CA ASP A 318 -29.95 -5.77 -20.84
C ASP A 318 -28.94 -6.83 -21.31
N GLU A 319 -29.28 -7.52 -22.38
CA GLU A 319 -28.40 -8.52 -23.01
C GLU A 319 -27.03 -7.91 -23.37
N GLY A 320 -27.05 -6.68 -23.88
CA GLY A 320 -25.88 -5.93 -24.29
C GLY A 320 -25.18 -6.47 -25.53
N ASP A 321 -24.11 -5.83 -25.91
CA ASP A 321 -23.29 -6.24 -27.04
C ASP A 321 -22.56 -7.57 -26.75
N ARG A 322 -22.32 -8.36 -27.82
CA ARG A 322 -21.47 -9.54 -27.73
C ARG A 322 -20.01 -9.15 -27.54
N VAL A 323 -19.27 -9.92 -26.74
CA VAL A 323 -17.81 -9.80 -26.63
C VAL A 323 -17.19 -10.04 -28.03
N LYS A 324 -16.43 -9.06 -28.51
CA LYS A 324 -15.80 -9.10 -29.84
C LYS A 324 -14.37 -9.62 -29.72
N VAL A 325 -14.00 -10.58 -30.53
CA VAL A 325 -12.63 -11.09 -30.64
C VAL A 325 -12.04 -10.63 -31.97
N LEU A 326 -10.98 -9.85 -31.92
CA LEU A 326 -10.27 -9.32 -33.07
C LEU A 326 -8.90 -9.98 -33.17
N LYS A 327 -8.49 -10.41 -34.35
CA LYS A 327 -7.16 -10.98 -34.60
C LYS A 327 -6.25 -9.93 -35.20
N ALA A 328 -5.05 -9.83 -34.68
CA ALA A 328 -3.94 -9.07 -35.26
C ALA A 328 -2.74 -10.00 -35.47
N TYR A 329 -1.90 -9.69 -36.46
CA TYR A 329 -0.72 -10.48 -36.79
C TYR A 329 0.55 -9.94 -36.10
N THR A 330 0.51 -8.69 -35.64
CA THR A 330 1.62 -8.04 -34.93
C THR A 330 1.09 -7.17 -33.79
N ASP A 331 1.94 -6.90 -32.82
CA ASP A 331 1.69 -5.96 -31.72
C ASP A 331 1.37 -4.54 -32.23
N GLN A 332 1.98 -4.13 -33.33
CA GLN A 332 1.69 -2.83 -33.96
C GLN A 332 0.31 -2.80 -34.60
N GLU A 333 -0.10 -3.87 -35.31
CA GLU A 333 -1.45 -3.97 -35.87
C GLU A 333 -2.51 -3.97 -34.76
N GLU A 334 -2.28 -4.74 -33.69
CA GLU A 334 -3.15 -4.73 -32.49
C GLU A 334 -3.30 -3.31 -31.93
N ALA A 335 -2.17 -2.61 -31.74
CA ALA A 335 -2.16 -1.26 -31.21
C ALA A 335 -2.94 -0.27 -32.09
N TYR A 336 -2.81 -0.37 -33.42
CA TYR A 336 -3.57 0.48 -34.36
C TYR A 336 -5.07 0.18 -34.29
N LEU A 337 -5.47 -1.10 -34.27
CA LEU A 337 -6.86 -1.50 -34.12
C LEU A 337 -7.48 -0.94 -32.84
N VAL A 338 -6.76 -1.07 -31.72
CA VAL A 338 -7.20 -0.54 -30.42
C VAL A 338 -7.34 0.97 -30.48
N ALA A 339 -6.36 1.69 -31.04
CA ALA A 339 -6.40 3.16 -31.12
C ALA A 339 -7.54 3.66 -32.00
N ASP A 340 -7.83 2.99 -33.14
CA ASP A 340 -8.95 3.33 -34.02
C ASP A 340 -10.31 3.08 -33.35
N LEU A 341 -10.44 1.94 -32.67
CA LEU A 341 -11.66 1.60 -31.94
C LEU A 341 -11.87 2.54 -30.74
N ALA A 342 -10.83 2.81 -29.95
CA ALA A 342 -10.90 3.74 -28.82
C ALA A 342 -11.30 5.15 -29.30
N LYS A 343 -10.76 5.61 -30.43
CA LYS A 343 -11.13 6.90 -31.03
C LYS A 343 -12.61 6.95 -31.42
N ARG A 344 -13.14 5.87 -31.99
CA ARG A 344 -14.55 5.76 -32.35
C ARG A 344 -15.43 5.77 -31.11
N GLU A 345 -15.17 4.88 -30.16
CA GLU A 345 -15.92 4.77 -28.91
C GLU A 345 -15.93 6.10 -28.14
N GLY A 346 -14.76 6.76 -28.03
CA GLY A 346 -14.66 8.05 -27.34
C GLY A 346 -15.49 9.16 -28.02
N ARG A 347 -15.68 9.11 -29.33
CA ARG A 347 -16.56 10.04 -30.05
C ARG A 347 -18.04 9.70 -29.86
N GLU A 348 -18.38 8.42 -29.91
CA GLU A 348 -19.75 7.92 -29.78
C GLU A 348 -20.29 8.11 -28.35
N ASN A 349 -19.44 8.00 -27.32
CA ASN A 349 -19.82 8.22 -25.92
C ASN A 349 -19.72 9.69 -25.44
N GLY A 350 -19.64 10.65 -26.38
CA GLY A 350 -19.63 12.09 -26.07
C GLY A 350 -18.32 12.62 -25.51
N GLY A 351 -17.19 11.97 -25.80
CA GLY A 351 -15.86 12.41 -25.37
C GLY A 351 -15.47 11.97 -23.96
N ARG A 352 -16.16 11.01 -23.37
CA ARG A 352 -15.82 10.42 -22.06
C ARG A 352 -14.70 9.39 -22.21
N TRP A 353 -13.48 9.87 -22.39
CA TRP A 353 -12.29 9.03 -22.60
C TRP A 353 -11.93 8.19 -21.35
N ASN A 354 -12.24 8.68 -20.17
CA ASN A 354 -11.99 8.00 -18.90
C ASN A 354 -12.84 6.73 -18.70
N GLU A 355 -13.88 6.55 -19.48
CA GLU A 355 -14.71 5.34 -19.49
C GLU A 355 -14.15 4.22 -20.39
N ILE A 356 -12.98 4.45 -20.99
CA ILE A 356 -12.31 3.50 -21.88
C ILE A 356 -11.01 3.03 -21.22
N ALA A 357 -10.85 1.70 -21.10
CA ALA A 357 -9.62 1.10 -20.59
C ALA A 357 -9.00 0.13 -21.60
N VAL A 358 -7.66 0.13 -21.65
CA VAL A 358 -6.85 -0.85 -22.35
C VAL A 358 -6.05 -1.65 -21.34
N LEU A 359 -6.34 -2.93 -21.24
CA LEU A 359 -5.78 -3.84 -20.25
C LEU A 359 -4.76 -4.78 -20.89
N TYR A 360 -3.57 -4.84 -20.28
CA TYR A 360 -2.48 -5.71 -20.72
C TYR A 360 -1.90 -6.51 -19.54
N ARG A 361 -1.13 -7.54 -19.86
CA ARG A 361 -0.49 -8.41 -18.84
C ARG A 361 0.75 -7.76 -18.24
N ASN A 362 1.58 -7.12 -19.06
CA ASN A 362 2.86 -6.52 -18.67
C ASN A 362 2.97 -5.08 -19.15
N ASN A 363 3.59 -4.21 -18.36
CA ASN A 363 3.79 -2.79 -18.71
C ASN A 363 4.59 -2.57 -20.01
N SER A 364 5.43 -3.53 -20.42
CA SER A 364 6.16 -3.42 -21.69
C SER A 364 5.26 -3.36 -22.92
N GLN A 365 4.02 -3.86 -22.83
CA GLN A 365 3.04 -3.85 -23.92
C GLN A 365 2.45 -2.45 -24.15
N SER A 366 2.51 -1.55 -23.17
CA SER A 366 1.92 -0.21 -23.29
C SER A 366 2.52 0.61 -24.42
N ARG A 367 3.82 0.45 -24.70
CA ARG A 367 4.57 1.31 -25.62
C ARG A 367 3.99 1.36 -27.04
N ALA A 368 3.65 0.21 -27.62
CA ALA A 368 3.06 0.16 -28.96
C ALA A 368 1.69 0.85 -28.99
N ILE A 369 0.89 0.64 -27.92
CA ILE A 369 -0.44 1.24 -27.75
C ILE A 369 -0.35 2.75 -27.58
N GLU A 370 0.60 3.24 -26.76
CA GLU A 370 0.88 4.66 -26.56
C GLU A 370 1.20 5.37 -27.89
N ASP A 371 2.12 4.77 -28.66
CA ASP A 371 2.52 5.32 -29.96
C ASP A 371 1.33 5.37 -30.94
N ALA A 372 0.47 4.34 -30.94
CA ALA A 372 -0.72 4.31 -31.78
C ALA A 372 -1.77 5.33 -31.35
N LEU A 373 -2.07 5.46 -30.05
CA LEU A 373 -3.02 6.46 -29.52
C LEU A 373 -2.54 7.89 -29.80
N ARG A 374 -1.23 8.15 -29.62
CA ARG A 374 -0.63 9.46 -29.92
C ARG A 374 -0.78 9.83 -31.41
N ARG A 375 -0.52 8.89 -32.33
CA ARG A 375 -0.71 9.10 -33.78
C ARG A 375 -2.16 9.33 -34.19
N ARG A 376 -3.11 8.91 -33.37
CA ARG A 376 -4.55 9.10 -33.58
C ARG A 376 -5.13 10.32 -32.84
N ASP A 377 -4.31 11.08 -32.12
CA ASP A 377 -4.73 12.19 -31.25
C ASP A 377 -5.78 11.75 -30.20
N VAL A 378 -5.62 10.55 -29.66
CA VAL A 378 -6.46 10.06 -28.56
C VAL A 378 -5.75 10.35 -27.24
N PRO A 379 -6.37 11.12 -26.34
CA PRO A 379 -5.78 11.40 -25.04
C PRO A 379 -5.73 10.12 -24.19
N TYR A 380 -4.57 9.83 -23.63
CA TYR A 380 -4.39 8.64 -22.79
C TYR A 380 -3.57 8.94 -21.55
N ARG A 381 -3.65 8.05 -20.58
CA ARG A 381 -2.77 8.00 -19.41
C ARG A 381 -2.39 6.57 -19.11
N ILE A 382 -1.18 6.39 -18.57
CA ILE A 382 -0.74 5.08 -18.06
C ILE A 382 -1.03 5.06 -16.57
N TYR A 383 -1.79 4.05 -16.17
CA TYR A 383 -2.04 3.77 -14.78
C TYR A 383 -0.85 2.96 -14.23
N SER A 384 -0.16 3.45 -13.20
CA SER A 384 1.09 2.87 -12.68
C SER A 384 2.36 3.31 -13.42
N GLY A 385 2.44 4.59 -13.81
CA GLY A 385 3.71 5.27 -14.13
C GLY A 385 4.54 5.53 -12.86
N HIS A 386 5.72 6.15 -13.02
CA HIS A 386 6.50 6.63 -11.88
C HIS A 386 5.64 7.56 -11.01
N SER A 387 5.47 7.19 -9.74
CA SER A 387 4.69 7.98 -8.79
C SER A 387 5.31 9.38 -8.62
N PHE A 388 4.46 10.37 -8.34
CA PHE A 388 4.89 11.70 -7.91
C PHE A 388 5.93 11.61 -6.78
N TYR A 389 5.71 10.72 -5.81
CA TYR A 389 6.61 10.47 -4.69
C TYR A 389 7.91 9.73 -5.06
N ASP A 390 8.02 9.20 -6.29
CA ASP A 390 9.25 8.57 -6.80
C ASP A 390 10.22 9.58 -7.42
N ARG A 391 9.76 10.80 -7.68
CA ARG A 391 10.59 11.87 -8.22
C ARG A 391 11.73 12.20 -7.25
N LYS A 392 12.90 12.48 -7.82
CA LYS A 392 14.13 12.66 -7.05
C LYS A 392 14.00 13.77 -6.00
N GLU A 393 13.52 14.95 -6.41
CA GLU A 393 13.35 16.13 -5.57
C GLU A 393 12.36 15.90 -4.43
N ILE A 394 11.32 15.11 -4.68
CA ILE A 394 10.33 14.74 -3.67
C ILE A 394 10.93 13.76 -2.67
N LYS A 395 11.61 12.71 -3.15
CA LYS A 395 12.32 11.77 -2.26
C LYS A 395 13.40 12.47 -1.43
N ASP A 396 14.08 13.46 -1.99
CA ASP A 396 15.09 14.23 -1.27
C ASP A 396 14.43 15.05 -0.14
N LEU A 397 13.33 15.74 -0.43
CA LEU A 397 12.61 16.53 0.58
C LEU A 397 11.96 15.65 1.66
N VAL A 398 11.32 14.54 1.27
CA VAL A 398 10.75 13.56 2.21
C VAL A 398 11.84 12.97 3.13
N ALA A 399 13.04 12.72 2.61
CA ALA A 399 14.15 12.23 3.43
C ALA A 399 14.61 13.24 4.48
N TYR A 400 14.50 14.56 4.23
CA TYR A 400 14.70 15.57 5.27
C TYR A 400 13.67 15.43 6.39
N PHE A 401 12.39 15.33 6.07
CA PHE A 401 11.34 15.14 7.08
C PHE A 401 11.54 13.85 7.87
N ARG A 402 11.90 12.75 7.19
CA ARG A 402 12.19 11.47 7.84
C ARG A 402 13.34 11.60 8.85
N LEU A 403 14.43 12.24 8.47
CA LEU A 403 15.58 12.42 9.37
C LEU A 403 15.27 13.37 10.55
N ILE A 404 14.44 14.40 10.32
CA ILE A 404 13.97 15.32 11.35
C ILE A 404 13.13 14.57 12.41
N VAL A 405 12.29 13.64 11.98
CA VAL A 405 11.40 12.86 12.85
C VAL A 405 12.15 11.68 13.48
N ASN A 406 12.94 10.94 12.70
CA ASN A 406 13.72 9.81 13.16
C ASN A 406 15.21 9.99 12.82
N PRO A 407 16.02 10.57 13.72
CA PRO A 407 17.46 10.77 13.49
C PRO A 407 18.24 9.47 13.28
N ARG A 408 17.72 8.31 13.70
CA ARG A 408 18.35 7.00 13.47
C ARG A 408 18.15 6.46 12.06
N ASP A 409 17.36 7.12 11.20
CA ASP A 409 17.15 6.73 9.82
C ASP A 409 18.42 6.95 8.96
N ASN A 410 19.28 5.97 8.95
CA ASN A 410 20.56 6.02 8.22
C ASN A 410 20.36 6.12 6.69
N GLU A 411 19.27 5.59 6.12
CA GLU A 411 19.00 5.69 4.70
C GLU A 411 18.61 7.13 4.31
N ALA A 412 17.75 7.78 5.09
CA ALA A 412 17.43 9.19 4.92
C ALA A 412 18.68 10.07 5.07
N LEU A 413 19.50 9.81 6.10
CA LEU A 413 20.76 10.53 6.32
C LEU A 413 21.71 10.40 5.14
N ARG A 414 21.98 9.19 4.64
CA ARG A 414 22.84 8.96 3.46
C ARG A 414 22.36 9.73 2.24
N ARG A 415 21.04 9.82 2.06
CA ARG A 415 20.45 10.50 0.91
C ARG A 415 20.67 12.00 0.94
N ILE A 416 20.52 12.65 2.10
CA ILE A 416 20.45 14.11 2.19
C ILE A 416 21.71 14.79 2.73
N ILE A 417 22.63 14.08 3.34
CA ILE A 417 23.80 14.67 3.98
C ILE A 417 24.62 15.57 3.02
N ASN A 418 24.64 15.23 1.73
CA ASN A 418 25.26 16.04 0.67
C ASN A 418 24.27 16.45 -0.44
N THR A 419 22.99 16.54 -0.14
CA THR A 419 21.94 16.99 -1.07
C THR A 419 21.15 18.12 -0.43
N PRO A 420 21.24 19.39 -0.94
CA PRO A 420 22.18 19.83 -2.00
C PRO A 420 23.64 19.75 -1.58
N ALA A 421 24.55 19.92 -2.54
CA ALA A 421 25.99 19.72 -2.33
C ALA A 421 26.55 20.59 -1.18
N ARG A 422 27.09 19.94 -0.15
CA ARG A 422 27.71 20.56 1.04
C ARG A 422 29.21 20.28 1.13
N GLY A 423 29.78 19.61 0.11
CA GLY A 423 31.17 19.19 0.10
C GLY A 423 31.44 18.06 1.10
N ILE A 424 30.43 17.25 1.45
CA ILE A 424 30.54 16.02 2.22
C ILE A 424 30.53 14.87 1.23
N GLY A 425 31.75 14.42 0.84
CA GLY A 425 31.90 13.40 -0.18
C GLY A 425 31.56 11.99 0.30
N ALA A 426 31.37 11.06 -0.67
CA ALA A 426 31.04 9.66 -0.40
C ALA A 426 32.03 8.96 0.55
N VAL A 427 33.34 9.30 0.48
CA VAL A 427 34.37 8.76 1.38
C VAL A 427 34.09 9.15 2.84
N THR A 428 33.69 10.40 3.08
CA THR A 428 33.35 10.85 4.44
C THR A 428 32.12 10.11 4.97
N VAL A 429 31.08 9.95 4.12
CA VAL A 429 29.87 9.21 4.49
C VAL A 429 30.17 7.74 4.79
N ALA A 430 31.03 7.10 3.98
CA ALA A 430 31.47 5.73 4.22
C ALA A 430 32.25 5.59 5.55
N ARG A 431 33.07 6.57 5.91
CA ARG A 431 33.79 6.58 7.20
C ARG A 431 32.82 6.72 8.37
N VAL A 432 31.83 7.64 8.29
CA VAL A 432 30.79 7.77 9.32
C VAL A 432 30.05 6.43 9.49
N ALA A 433 29.71 5.77 8.39
CA ALA A 433 29.02 4.48 8.42
C ALA A 433 29.89 3.38 9.04
N ALA A 434 31.18 3.34 8.75
CA ALA A 434 32.11 2.37 9.33
C ALA A 434 32.23 2.53 10.84
N VAL A 435 32.38 3.77 11.33
CA VAL A 435 32.44 4.08 12.76
C VAL A 435 31.12 3.75 13.46
N ALA A 436 29.98 4.04 12.80
CA ALA A 436 28.66 3.69 13.33
C ALA A 436 28.50 2.16 13.49
N ALA A 437 28.96 1.40 12.48
CA ALA A 437 28.93 -0.06 12.54
C ALA A 437 29.85 -0.64 13.62
N GLU A 438 31.07 -0.12 13.76
CA GLU A 438 32.04 -0.53 14.78
C GLU A 438 31.53 -0.28 16.19
N ARG A 439 30.87 0.86 16.42
CA ARG A 439 30.34 1.24 17.72
C ARG A 439 28.93 0.72 17.99
N CYS A 440 28.30 0.05 17.03
CA CYS A 440 26.92 -0.41 17.10
C CYS A 440 25.90 0.71 17.40
N VAL A 441 26.11 1.90 16.85
CA VAL A 441 25.27 3.09 16.98
C VAL A 441 24.76 3.55 15.59
N SER A 442 23.81 4.49 15.57
CA SER A 442 23.38 5.11 14.31
C SER A 442 24.46 6.05 13.74
N MET A 443 24.40 6.31 12.43
CA MET A 443 25.26 7.33 11.82
C MET A 443 25.04 8.71 12.44
N TRP A 444 23.81 9.03 12.82
CA TRP A 444 23.47 10.28 13.48
C TRP A 444 24.16 10.42 14.83
N GLU A 445 24.19 9.38 15.66
CA GLU A 445 24.90 9.39 16.95
C GLU A 445 26.40 9.61 16.78
N VAL A 446 26.99 9.10 15.69
CA VAL A 446 28.40 9.40 15.33
C VAL A 446 28.58 10.88 14.99
N LEU A 447 27.61 11.49 14.30
CA LEU A 447 27.68 12.92 13.92
C LEU A 447 27.43 13.85 15.11
N GLU A 448 26.44 13.54 15.97
CA GLU A 448 26.03 14.36 17.13
C GLU A 448 26.96 14.23 18.31
N GLY A 449 27.34 13.02 18.54
CA GLY A 449 28.11 12.72 19.73
C GLY A 449 29.48 13.32 19.60
N THR A 450 30.03 13.64 20.62
CA THR A 450 31.42 13.54 21.00
C THR A 450 32.32 12.86 19.93
N GLY A 451 31.72 12.42 18.81
CA GLY A 451 32.33 11.59 17.79
C GLY A 451 33.07 12.34 16.68
N SER A 452 32.58 13.48 16.20
CA SER A 452 33.19 14.15 15.05
C SER A 452 34.57 14.77 15.38
N GLU A 453 34.76 15.20 16.64
CA GLU A 453 36.08 15.66 17.10
C GLU A 453 36.98 14.52 17.59
N GLN A 454 36.41 13.39 18.02
CA GLN A 454 37.13 12.23 18.54
C GLN A 454 37.49 11.18 17.47
N VAL A 455 36.95 11.31 16.25
CA VAL A 455 37.29 10.44 15.12
C VAL A 455 38.30 11.15 14.24
N PRO A 456 39.59 10.80 14.30
CA PRO A 456 40.65 11.49 13.55
C PRO A 456 40.36 11.58 12.04
N GLU A 457 39.68 10.56 11.49
CA GLU A 457 39.33 10.45 10.09
C GLU A 457 38.26 11.45 9.62
N LEU A 458 37.51 12.04 10.57
CA LEU A 458 36.43 12.99 10.28
C LEU A 458 36.84 14.46 10.51
N LYS A 459 38.02 14.74 11.04
CA LYS A 459 38.48 16.11 11.38
C LYS A 459 38.38 17.09 10.22
N THR A 460 38.70 16.67 9.01
CA THR A 460 38.67 17.54 7.80
C THR A 460 37.26 17.91 7.37
N ALA A 461 36.26 17.12 7.74
CA ALA A 461 34.85 17.34 7.45
C ALA A 461 34.07 17.85 8.67
N ALA A 462 34.68 17.94 9.85
CA ALA A 462 33.99 18.18 11.12
C ALA A 462 33.07 19.41 11.09
N LYS A 463 33.54 20.55 10.54
CA LYS A 463 32.72 21.75 10.43
C LYS A 463 31.48 21.54 9.56
N LYS A 464 31.64 20.92 8.38
CA LYS A 464 30.52 20.65 7.45
C LYS A 464 29.51 19.68 8.06
N LEU A 465 29.99 18.69 8.81
CA LEU A 465 29.15 17.74 9.52
C LEU A 465 28.38 18.43 10.65
N ALA A 466 29.06 19.31 11.41
CA ALA A 466 28.43 20.11 12.48
C ALA A 466 27.38 21.09 11.93
N ASP A 467 27.67 21.75 10.80
CA ASP A 467 26.71 22.65 10.13
C ASP A 467 25.45 21.87 9.71
N PHE A 468 25.62 20.67 9.17
CA PHE A 468 24.51 19.81 8.77
C PHE A 468 23.70 19.31 9.99
N THR A 469 24.35 18.82 11.04
CA THR A 469 23.65 18.35 12.25
C THR A 469 22.96 19.52 12.96
N GLY A 470 23.58 20.70 12.99
CA GLY A 470 22.97 21.91 13.52
C GLY A 470 21.68 22.30 12.77
N LEU A 471 21.67 22.21 11.45
CA LEU A 471 20.48 22.44 10.63
C LEU A 471 19.34 21.47 11.01
N ILE A 472 19.61 20.16 10.97
CA ILE A 472 18.59 19.14 11.28
C ILE A 472 18.06 19.30 12.70
N ARG A 473 18.94 19.53 13.68
CA ARG A 473 18.57 19.75 15.08
C ARG A 473 17.65 20.96 15.24
N SER A 474 17.98 22.09 14.60
CA SER A 474 17.15 23.28 14.71
C SER A 474 15.76 23.06 14.08
N LEU A 475 15.69 22.40 12.93
CA LEU A 475 14.42 22.05 12.30
C LEU A 475 13.60 21.05 13.16
N SER A 476 14.27 20.09 13.81
CA SER A 476 13.59 19.15 14.71
C SER A 476 12.94 19.83 15.91
N LEU A 477 13.55 20.89 16.45
CA LEU A 477 12.96 21.66 17.57
C LEU A 477 11.74 22.48 17.14
N GLU A 478 11.68 22.88 15.87
CA GLU A 478 10.62 23.75 15.35
C GLU A 478 9.43 22.98 14.77
N ARG A 479 9.52 21.66 14.61
CA ARG A 479 8.53 20.82 13.92
C ARG A 479 7.11 20.86 14.51
N SER A 480 7.00 21.13 15.82
CA SER A 480 5.71 21.19 16.53
C SER A 480 5.25 22.63 16.82
N THR A 481 5.98 23.65 16.34
CA THR A 481 5.70 25.05 16.67
C THR A 481 4.99 25.79 15.54
N LYS A 482 4.90 25.19 14.35
CA LYS A 482 4.35 25.81 13.14
C LYS A 482 3.33 24.88 12.49
N PRO A 483 2.36 25.41 11.73
CA PRO A 483 1.50 24.61 10.88
C PRO A 483 2.32 23.77 9.90
N LEU A 484 1.81 22.59 9.55
CA LEU A 484 2.52 21.59 8.75
C LEU A 484 3.09 22.15 7.42
N HIS A 485 2.30 22.92 6.67
CA HIS A 485 2.73 23.48 5.40
C HIS A 485 3.80 24.57 5.54
N GLU A 486 3.71 25.42 6.59
CA GLU A 486 4.71 26.45 6.86
C GLU A 486 6.05 25.80 7.26
N PHE A 487 5.98 24.77 8.10
CA PHE A 487 7.14 23.98 8.45
C PHE A 487 7.74 23.28 7.22
N GLY A 488 6.90 22.75 6.33
CA GLY A 488 7.33 22.17 5.05
C GLY A 488 8.12 23.14 4.18
N LEU A 489 7.61 24.36 4.02
CA LEU A 489 8.29 25.41 3.27
C LEU A 489 9.63 25.81 3.90
N GLU A 490 9.68 25.86 5.22
CA GLU A 490 10.90 26.15 5.95
C GLU A 490 11.97 25.07 5.77
N VAL A 491 11.60 23.80 5.85
CA VAL A 491 12.49 22.68 5.57
C VAL A 491 13.03 22.77 4.15
N ALA A 492 12.16 22.96 3.14
CA ALA A 492 12.57 23.06 1.74
C ALA A 492 13.50 24.25 1.46
N THR A 493 13.32 25.36 2.19
CA THR A 493 14.13 26.58 2.04
C THR A 493 15.46 26.44 2.79
N ARG A 494 15.44 26.12 4.07
CA ARG A 494 16.65 26.05 4.91
C ARG A 494 17.55 24.87 4.59
N SER A 495 17.00 23.78 4.06
CA SER A 495 17.81 22.69 3.51
C SER A 495 18.67 23.13 2.34
N GLY A 496 18.30 24.22 1.67
CA GLY A 496 18.94 24.72 0.45
C GLY A 496 18.43 24.06 -0.83
N LEU A 497 17.44 23.16 -0.77
CA LEU A 497 16.90 22.47 -1.95
C LEU A 497 16.31 23.46 -2.95
N ILE A 498 15.39 24.35 -2.52
CA ILE A 498 14.82 25.38 -3.38
C ILE A 498 15.91 26.28 -3.96
N GLY A 499 16.88 26.71 -3.12
CA GLY A 499 17.99 27.55 -3.55
C GLY A 499 18.86 26.89 -4.63
N SER A 500 19.12 25.59 -4.50
CA SER A 500 19.97 24.86 -5.47
C SER A 500 19.33 24.76 -6.86
N TYR A 501 18.01 24.59 -6.95
CA TYR A 501 17.28 24.58 -8.22
C TYR A 501 17.16 25.98 -8.83
N ARG A 502 16.99 27.03 -8.01
CA ARG A 502 16.95 28.42 -8.48
C ARG A 502 18.30 28.92 -9.00
N MET A 503 19.42 28.45 -8.44
CA MET A 503 20.75 28.82 -8.88
C MET A 503 21.16 28.22 -10.22
N ASN A 504 20.55 27.11 -10.63
CA ASN A 504 20.84 26.40 -11.87
C ASN A 504 19.53 26.25 -12.68
N PRO A 505 19.03 27.33 -13.30
CA PRO A 505 17.76 27.28 -14.02
C PRO A 505 17.88 26.37 -15.25
N SER A 506 17.00 25.41 -15.35
CA SER A 506 16.81 24.50 -16.49
C SER A 506 15.35 24.02 -16.47
N PRO A 507 14.83 23.50 -17.58
CA PRO A 507 13.47 22.92 -17.57
C PRO A 507 13.27 21.86 -16.47
N GLU A 508 14.30 21.08 -16.18
CA GLU A 508 14.28 20.07 -15.10
C GLU A 508 14.23 20.74 -13.73
N SER A 509 14.94 21.85 -13.53
CA SER A 509 14.93 22.59 -12.27
C SER A 509 13.59 23.30 -12.04
N GLU A 510 12.97 23.83 -13.09
CA GLU A 510 11.63 24.44 -13.04
C GLU A 510 10.59 23.38 -12.66
N ASN A 511 10.59 22.23 -13.32
CA ASN A 511 9.73 21.10 -12.98
C ASN A 511 9.95 20.60 -11.54
N ALA A 512 11.20 20.58 -11.07
CA ALA A 512 11.49 20.19 -9.69
C ALA A 512 10.92 21.17 -8.67
N LEU A 513 10.97 22.48 -8.96
CA LEU A 513 10.36 23.51 -8.11
C LEU A 513 8.83 23.42 -8.11
N GLU A 514 8.21 23.16 -9.27
CA GLU A 514 6.76 22.91 -9.36
C GLU A 514 6.37 21.69 -8.52
N ASN A 515 7.10 20.59 -8.62
CA ASN A 515 6.87 19.39 -7.84
C ASN A 515 7.00 19.63 -6.32
N ILE A 516 8.01 20.40 -5.90
CA ILE A 516 8.16 20.79 -4.48
C ILE A 516 6.96 21.62 -4.02
N ASN A 517 6.51 22.58 -4.83
CA ASN A 517 5.34 23.38 -4.50
C ASN A 517 4.05 22.54 -4.43
N GLU A 518 3.88 21.58 -5.33
CA GLU A 518 2.77 20.63 -5.29
C GLU A 518 2.77 19.79 -4.00
N LEU A 519 3.95 19.30 -3.56
CA LEU A 519 4.09 18.60 -2.29
C LEU A 519 3.70 19.49 -1.10
N LEU A 520 4.16 20.75 -1.09
CA LEU A 520 3.83 21.70 -0.02
C LEU A 520 2.33 22.04 0.01
N SER A 521 1.70 22.15 -1.17
CA SER A 521 0.25 22.33 -1.29
C SER A 521 -0.51 21.12 -0.75
N SER A 522 -0.03 19.89 -0.99
CA SER A 522 -0.64 18.68 -0.42
C SER A 522 -0.54 18.65 1.12
N MET A 523 0.52 19.22 1.70
CA MET A 523 0.63 19.36 3.16
C MET A 523 -0.41 20.33 3.73
N GLN A 524 -0.78 21.38 2.99
CA GLN A 524 -1.83 22.32 3.39
C GLN A 524 -3.22 21.66 3.40
N ASN A 525 -3.50 20.83 2.40
CA ASN A 525 -4.79 20.15 2.26
C ASN A 525 -4.90 18.91 3.17
N PHE A 526 -3.79 18.44 3.72
CA PHE A 526 -3.75 17.22 4.51
C PHE A 526 -4.67 17.24 5.74
N LYS A 527 -4.97 18.42 6.30
CA LYS A 527 -5.92 18.55 7.42
C LYS A 527 -7.32 18.09 7.05
N GLU A 528 -7.77 18.36 5.82
CA GLU A 528 -9.08 17.97 5.31
C GLU A 528 -9.13 16.48 4.93
N GLU A 529 -7.99 15.93 4.51
CA GLU A 529 -7.85 14.52 4.12
C GLU A 529 -7.53 13.58 5.30
N ARG A 530 -7.19 14.15 6.44
CA ARG A 530 -6.75 13.40 7.62
C ARG A 530 -7.86 12.50 8.14
N ILE A 531 -7.58 11.22 8.19
CA ILE A 531 -8.44 10.25 8.86
C ILE A 531 -8.21 10.38 10.37
N VAL A 532 -9.08 11.14 11.04
CA VAL A 532 -9.05 11.26 12.49
C VAL A 532 -9.66 9.99 13.08
N LEU A 533 -8.90 9.32 13.91
CA LEU A 533 -9.41 8.25 14.77
C LEU A 533 -9.46 8.79 16.20
N ALA A 534 -10.54 9.51 16.50
CA ALA A 534 -10.82 9.89 17.88
C ALA A 534 -11.02 8.62 18.72
N TYR A 535 -10.43 8.62 19.92
CA TYR A 535 -10.52 7.50 20.83
C TYR A 535 -11.86 7.50 21.61
N GLU A 536 -12.40 8.68 21.90
CA GLU A 536 -13.69 8.92 22.57
C GLU A 536 -14.37 10.14 21.95
N GLU A 537 -15.68 10.31 22.18
CA GLU A 537 -16.47 11.44 21.67
C GLU A 537 -15.98 12.81 22.18
N ASP A 538 -15.22 12.84 23.27
CA ASP A 538 -14.71 14.04 23.96
C ASP A 538 -13.23 14.37 23.63
N ASP A 539 -12.52 13.54 22.85
CA ASP A 539 -11.13 13.83 22.51
C ASP A 539 -11.07 14.93 21.44
N GLY A 540 -10.62 16.12 21.84
CA GLY A 540 -10.41 17.27 20.95
C GLY A 540 -9.31 17.08 19.88
N GLU A 541 -8.82 15.85 19.67
CA GLU A 541 -7.82 15.50 18.65
C GLU A 541 -8.33 15.70 17.22
N ALA A 542 -9.66 15.69 17.01
CA ALA A 542 -10.23 15.90 15.69
C ALA A 542 -9.91 17.29 15.09
N ASP A 543 -9.77 18.31 15.95
CA ASP A 543 -9.46 19.67 15.56
C ASP A 543 -7.97 20.04 15.69
N ALA A 544 -7.13 19.13 16.20
CA ALA A 544 -5.70 19.38 16.35
C ALA A 544 -5.02 19.54 14.97
N GLU A 545 -4.02 20.40 14.89
CA GLU A 545 -3.21 20.56 13.68
C GLU A 545 -2.45 19.25 13.36
N PRO A 546 -2.42 18.83 12.07
CA PRO A 546 -1.72 17.63 11.68
C PRO A 546 -0.22 17.75 11.89
N THR A 547 0.40 16.66 12.35
CA THR A 547 1.84 16.60 12.60
C THR A 547 2.60 16.13 11.35
N VAL A 548 3.91 16.40 11.32
CA VAL A 548 4.83 15.89 10.28
C VAL A 548 4.85 14.36 10.28
N GLU A 549 4.78 13.77 11.46
CA GLU A 549 4.74 12.32 11.65
C GLU A 549 3.51 11.68 11.00
N GLU A 550 2.34 12.28 11.17
CA GLU A 550 1.09 11.81 10.55
C GLU A 550 1.11 11.96 9.04
N TRP A 551 1.64 13.07 8.54
CA TRP A 551 1.80 13.30 7.11
C TRP A 551 2.79 12.31 6.48
N LEU A 552 3.94 12.07 7.09
CA LEU A 552 4.91 11.05 6.66
C LEU A 552 4.30 9.64 6.63
N GLN A 553 3.48 9.33 7.62
CA GLN A 553 2.72 8.09 7.66
C GLN A 553 1.80 7.97 6.45
N ASN A 554 1.02 9.00 6.17
CA ASN A 554 0.08 9.00 5.06
C ASN A 554 0.79 8.71 3.74
N ILE A 555 1.86 9.46 3.42
CA ILE A 555 2.61 9.23 2.18
C ILE A 555 3.29 7.84 2.14
N SER A 556 3.80 7.35 3.26
CA SER A 556 4.46 6.04 3.31
C SER A 556 3.48 4.88 3.09
N LEU A 557 2.22 5.05 3.45
CA LEU A 557 1.16 4.05 3.31
C LEU A 557 0.33 4.21 2.04
N MET A 558 0.56 5.28 1.24
CA MET A 558 -0.08 5.44 -0.06
C MET A 558 0.38 4.38 -1.04
N THR A 559 -0.57 3.74 -1.71
CA THR A 559 -0.32 2.85 -2.84
C THR A 559 -0.25 3.65 -4.14
N ASP A 560 0.26 3.03 -5.21
CA ASP A 560 0.27 3.66 -6.55
C ASP A 560 -1.14 4.01 -7.03
N MET A 561 -2.16 3.32 -6.52
CA MET A 561 -3.58 3.58 -6.82
C MET A 561 -4.12 4.85 -6.14
N ASP A 562 -3.50 5.29 -5.06
CA ASP A 562 -3.95 6.43 -4.25
C ASP A 562 -3.32 7.77 -4.71
N LYS A 563 -2.32 7.70 -5.60
CA LYS A 563 -1.41 8.83 -5.92
C LYS A 563 -1.80 9.63 -7.16
N GLU A 564 -3.05 9.52 -7.64
CA GLU A 564 -3.50 10.23 -8.84
C GLU A 564 -4.01 11.65 -8.56
N GLY A 565 -3.39 12.65 -9.21
CA GLY A 565 -3.84 14.03 -9.23
C GLY A 565 -5.10 14.26 -10.12
N GLU A 566 -5.81 15.37 -9.87
CA GLU A 566 -7.08 15.70 -10.54
C GLU A 566 -6.98 16.01 -12.04
N ASP A 567 -5.82 16.46 -12.53
CA ASP A 567 -5.64 16.98 -13.91
C ASP A 567 -5.68 15.92 -15.03
N SER A 568 -5.81 14.63 -14.71
CA SER A 568 -5.78 13.54 -15.71
C SER A 568 -7.14 12.88 -15.96
N LYS A 569 -8.24 13.47 -15.53
CA LYS A 569 -9.53 12.74 -15.35
C LYS A 569 -10.19 12.26 -16.63
N ASN A 570 -10.04 12.90 -17.79
CA ASN A 570 -10.75 12.48 -19.01
C ASN A 570 -9.78 12.00 -20.10
N ARG A 571 -9.19 10.81 -19.89
CA ARG A 571 -8.24 10.17 -20.82
C ARG A 571 -8.44 8.66 -20.83
N VAL A 572 -8.19 8.01 -21.97
CA VAL A 572 -8.14 6.54 -22.06
C VAL A 572 -7.12 5.99 -21.08
N VAL A 573 -7.52 4.99 -20.30
CA VAL A 573 -6.69 4.44 -19.23
C VAL A 573 -5.97 3.18 -19.71
N LEU A 574 -4.64 3.20 -19.66
CA LEU A 574 -3.78 2.07 -19.99
C LEU A 574 -3.27 1.46 -18.68
N MET A 575 -3.54 0.20 -18.42
CA MET A 575 -3.11 -0.46 -17.18
C MET A 575 -2.93 -1.96 -17.31
N THR A 576 -2.27 -2.56 -16.33
CA THR A 576 -2.25 -4.03 -16.26
C THR A 576 -3.60 -4.58 -15.79
N VAL A 577 -3.92 -5.82 -16.16
CA VAL A 577 -5.13 -6.53 -15.67
C VAL A 577 -5.14 -6.57 -14.13
N HIS A 578 -3.99 -6.70 -13.48
CA HIS A 578 -3.90 -6.67 -12.02
C HIS A 578 -4.30 -5.32 -11.42
N SER A 579 -3.87 -4.23 -12.05
CA SER A 579 -4.22 -2.86 -11.60
C SER A 579 -5.69 -2.53 -11.84
N ALA A 580 -6.35 -3.21 -12.77
CA ALA A 580 -7.77 -3.02 -13.08
C ALA A 580 -8.71 -3.67 -12.05
N LYS A 581 -8.19 -4.51 -11.15
CA LYS A 581 -9.01 -5.14 -10.10
C LYS A 581 -9.66 -4.07 -9.22
N GLY A 582 -10.99 -4.18 -9.04
CA GLY A 582 -11.79 -3.22 -8.27
C GLY A 582 -12.24 -1.98 -9.05
N LEU A 583 -11.75 -1.80 -10.29
CA LEU A 583 -12.19 -0.72 -11.17
C LEU A 583 -13.28 -1.18 -12.13
N GLU A 584 -13.95 -0.22 -12.80
CA GLU A 584 -14.99 -0.48 -13.79
C GLU A 584 -14.94 0.58 -14.90
N PHE A 585 -15.22 0.14 -16.13
CA PHE A 585 -15.18 0.99 -17.33
C PHE A 585 -16.31 0.58 -18.29
N ASP A 586 -16.87 1.53 -19.04
CA ASP A 586 -17.91 1.26 -20.04
C ASP A 586 -17.35 0.41 -21.20
N THR A 587 -16.14 0.72 -21.66
CA THR A 587 -15.48 0.01 -22.77
C THR A 587 -14.12 -0.51 -22.35
N VAL A 588 -13.88 -1.81 -22.54
CA VAL A 588 -12.62 -2.46 -22.15
C VAL A 588 -12.01 -3.19 -23.36
N PHE A 589 -10.75 -2.88 -23.65
CA PHE A 589 -9.90 -3.62 -24.57
C PHE A 589 -8.92 -4.49 -23.79
N ILE A 590 -8.92 -5.79 -24.03
CA ILE A 590 -7.94 -6.72 -23.48
C ILE A 590 -6.98 -7.10 -24.61
N VAL A 591 -5.71 -6.77 -24.46
CA VAL A 591 -4.69 -6.93 -25.49
C VAL A 591 -3.61 -7.94 -25.13
N GLY A 592 -2.92 -8.46 -26.16
CA GLY A 592 -1.88 -9.46 -26.00
C GLY A 592 -2.42 -10.79 -25.50
N VAL A 593 -3.64 -11.17 -25.92
CA VAL A 593 -4.27 -12.45 -25.55
C VAL A 593 -3.69 -13.55 -26.46
N GLU A 594 -2.49 -14.00 -26.11
CA GLU A 594 -1.74 -15.02 -26.82
C GLU A 594 -0.99 -15.95 -25.88
N GLU A 595 -0.67 -17.15 -26.32
CA GLU A 595 0.06 -18.14 -25.51
C GLU A 595 1.40 -17.61 -25.02
N ASN A 596 1.76 -17.94 -23.79
CA ASN A 596 2.96 -17.51 -23.06
C ASN A 596 3.05 -16.01 -22.71
N LEU A 597 2.02 -15.23 -23.03
CA LEU A 597 1.89 -13.84 -22.62
C LEU A 597 0.65 -13.65 -21.73
N PHE A 598 -0.54 -13.98 -22.25
CA PHE A 598 -1.79 -13.93 -21.53
C PHE A 598 -2.79 -14.94 -22.12
N PRO A 599 -2.93 -16.15 -21.51
CA PRO A 599 -2.27 -16.60 -20.27
C PRO A 599 -0.77 -16.90 -20.42
N LEU A 600 -0.05 -16.76 -19.33
CA LEU A 600 1.26 -17.38 -19.17
C LEU A 600 1.06 -18.89 -19.24
N SER A 601 1.82 -19.59 -20.07
CA SER A 601 1.76 -21.02 -20.36
C SER A 601 0.83 -21.89 -19.51
N LEU A 602 -0.08 -22.61 -20.13
CA LEU A 602 -1.01 -23.58 -19.48
C LEU A 602 -0.33 -24.65 -18.64
N ILE A 603 1.01 -24.76 -18.66
CA ILE A 603 1.79 -25.70 -17.83
C ILE A 603 1.91 -25.22 -16.37
N HIS A 604 1.58 -23.94 -16.09
CA HIS A 604 1.70 -23.33 -14.77
C HIS A 604 0.35 -22.88 -14.17
N ILE A 605 -0.75 -23.22 -14.80
CA ILE A 605 -2.10 -23.10 -14.27
C ILE A 605 -2.56 -24.51 -13.82
#